data_5c29372209e7aa94453b1ff5f807783a
#
_entry.id   5c29372209e7aa94453b1ff5f807783a
#
_cell.length_a   1.000
_cell.length_b   1.000
_cell.length_c   1.000
_cell.angle_alpha   90.00
_cell.angle_beta   90.00
_cell.angle_gamma   90.00
#
_symmetry.space_group_name_H-M   'P 1'
#
loop_
_entity.id
_entity.type
_entity.pdbx_description
1 polymer ?
#
loop_
_entity_poly.entity_id
_entity_poly.type
_entity_poly.pdbx_seq_one_letter_code
_entity_poly.pdbx_strand_id
1 'polypeptide(L)'
;MNKNKELVKNTIIIFIGKFCTQFITLLLLPLYTHFLSTEDYGYIDLIQTYLTFFIPLILLKIDAGIFRFLIDARKSEEEKNKIITNGIFIMFVELIISTILFAVAVKIFSIKYSILIVMNLISLSVLTFLLQIVRGIGKNKQYSFSSIIAAIVTIVLNLIFLVGFHKNGKYVLIASLISNIICTIYLLIVNKILKNVKIKYIDKKLIKDLLKYSIPMIPNELSWWIVHVSDRTIISYALGVAANGIYSVSCKFSNILSSIFNIFNLSWQESAALHINDTDKDEFFSNVINKVFNLFICFCIGILACLPFVFELLIKDSYREAYKYVPILFLANIFSVLIGLIGSIYVAKKMTKEVAKTTMIAAIINLTIDIALIKVIGIYAAAISTLVSYMLLAIYRYIDVQKYVKVKIPIKNIVVNSIIFILVVVLYLYNNIALNVINLLLCILYAIIVNKELLIEFKKVIGKKVKNIN
;
A
#
# COMPACT_ATOMS: atom_id res chain seq x y z
N MET A 1 15.53 -25.43 14.31
CA MET A 1 15.84 -24.07 13.77
C MET A 1 15.33 -23.04 14.77
N ASN A 2 16.14 -22.06 15.18
CA ASN A 2 15.74 -21.09 16.20
C ASN A 2 14.55 -20.26 15.67
N LYS A 3 13.40 -20.20 16.38
CA LYS A 3 12.15 -19.54 15.97
C LYS A 3 12.40 -18.12 15.45
N ASN A 4 13.36 -17.40 16.05
CA ASN A 4 13.75 -16.06 15.62
C ASN A 4 14.43 -16.03 14.23
N LYS A 5 15.26 -17.04 13.90
CA LYS A 5 15.88 -17.13 12.56
C LYS A 5 14.84 -17.44 11.47
N GLU A 6 13.83 -18.21 11.78
CA GLU A 6 12.76 -18.54 10.85
C GLU A 6 11.85 -17.32 10.60
N LEU A 7 11.51 -16.58 11.65
CA LEU A 7 10.73 -15.34 11.57
C LEU A 7 11.47 -14.32 10.69
N VAL A 8 12.73 -14.04 10.99
CA VAL A 8 13.56 -13.09 10.22
C VAL A 8 13.66 -13.50 8.74
N LYS A 9 13.90 -14.78 8.47
CA LYS A 9 13.97 -15.32 7.10
C LYS A 9 12.65 -15.12 6.34
N ASN A 10 11.53 -15.46 6.96
CA ASN A 10 10.21 -15.32 6.36
C ASN A 10 9.85 -13.83 6.11
N THR A 11 10.20 -12.96 7.05
CA THR A 11 10.01 -11.50 6.91
C THR A 11 10.82 -10.95 5.74
N ILE A 12 12.09 -11.33 5.61
CA ILE A 12 12.95 -10.90 4.49
C ILE A 12 12.39 -11.40 3.15
N ILE A 13 11.90 -12.63 3.07
CA ILE A 13 11.34 -13.19 1.83
C ILE A 13 10.10 -12.40 1.40
N ILE A 14 9.19 -12.12 2.34
CA ILE A 14 7.99 -11.32 2.07
C ILE A 14 8.35 -9.87 1.71
N PHE A 15 9.35 -9.30 2.39
CA PHE A 15 9.88 -7.98 2.11
C PHE A 15 10.37 -7.87 0.67
N ILE A 16 11.23 -8.79 0.23
CA ILE A 16 11.76 -8.79 -1.14
C ILE A 16 10.62 -8.88 -2.16
N GLY A 17 9.64 -9.77 -1.95
CA GLY A 17 8.50 -9.90 -2.85
C GLY A 17 7.67 -8.61 -2.96
N LYS A 18 7.37 -7.96 -1.84
CA LYS A 18 6.63 -6.68 -1.83
C LYS A 18 7.44 -5.53 -2.40
N PHE A 19 8.73 -5.46 -2.08
CA PHE A 19 9.63 -4.43 -2.60
C PHE A 19 9.72 -4.51 -4.13
N CYS A 20 9.93 -5.72 -4.68
CA CYS A 20 9.95 -5.92 -6.11
C CYS A 20 8.65 -5.46 -6.78
N THR A 21 7.48 -5.79 -6.23
CA THR A 21 6.20 -5.37 -6.83
C THR A 21 6.00 -3.85 -6.81
N GLN A 22 6.41 -3.16 -5.75
CA GLN A 22 6.33 -1.70 -5.67
C GLN A 22 7.31 -1.01 -6.62
N PHE A 23 8.54 -1.51 -6.70
CA PHE A 23 9.54 -1.01 -7.63
C PHE A 23 9.11 -1.15 -9.10
N ILE A 24 8.45 -2.26 -9.44
CA ILE A 24 7.92 -2.51 -10.77
C ILE A 24 6.80 -1.53 -11.13
N THR A 25 5.93 -1.21 -10.18
CA THR A 25 4.88 -0.20 -10.41
C THR A 25 5.49 1.16 -10.77
N LEU A 26 6.63 1.50 -10.16
CA LEU A 26 7.39 2.71 -10.49
C LEU A 26 8.06 2.62 -11.86
N LEU A 27 8.66 1.46 -12.20
CA LEU A 27 9.28 1.23 -13.50
C LEU A 27 8.28 1.27 -14.66
N LEU A 28 7.03 0.89 -14.43
CA LEU A 28 5.97 0.98 -15.43
C LEU A 28 5.44 2.40 -15.62
N LEU A 29 5.72 3.32 -14.69
CA LEU A 29 5.20 4.68 -14.77
C LEU A 29 5.69 5.44 -16.01
N PRO A 30 7.01 5.46 -16.34
CA PRO A 30 7.49 6.05 -17.59
C PRO A 30 6.83 5.44 -18.83
N LEU A 31 6.68 4.11 -18.83
CA LEU A 31 6.03 3.40 -19.93
C LEU A 31 4.60 3.90 -20.14
N TYR A 32 3.82 3.98 -19.06
CA TYR A 32 2.43 4.43 -19.15
C TYR A 32 2.31 5.89 -19.56
N THR A 33 3.14 6.78 -19.01
CA THR A 33 3.07 8.20 -19.31
C THR A 33 3.53 8.55 -20.73
N HIS A 34 4.44 7.76 -21.31
CA HIS A 34 4.90 7.98 -22.68
C HIS A 34 3.95 7.43 -23.75
N PHE A 35 3.33 6.28 -23.48
CA PHE A 35 2.52 5.57 -24.49
C PHE A 35 1.01 5.76 -24.33
N LEU A 36 0.52 6.20 -23.18
CA LEU A 36 -0.90 6.44 -22.93
C LEU A 36 -1.21 7.93 -22.84
N SER A 37 -2.42 8.30 -23.24
CA SER A 37 -2.97 9.62 -22.96
C SER A 37 -3.30 9.77 -21.46
N THR A 38 -3.41 11.00 -20.98
CA THR A 38 -3.85 11.28 -19.60
C THR A 38 -5.21 10.68 -19.30
N GLU A 39 -6.11 10.67 -20.30
CA GLU A 39 -7.44 10.08 -20.18
C GLU A 39 -7.39 8.55 -20.09
N ASP A 40 -6.65 7.88 -20.99
CA ASP A 40 -6.51 6.41 -20.97
C ASP A 40 -5.86 5.93 -19.66
N TYR A 41 -4.78 6.60 -19.24
CA TYR A 41 -4.10 6.25 -17.98
C TYR A 41 -4.98 6.52 -16.76
N GLY A 42 -5.68 7.66 -16.75
CA GLY A 42 -6.62 8.00 -15.68
C GLY A 42 -7.76 7.00 -15.57
N TYR A 43 -8.30 6.53 -16.70
CA TYR A 43 -9.35 5.53 -16.73
C TYR A 43 -8.88 4.16 -16.21
N ILE A 44 -7.67 3.74 -16.59
CA ILE A 44 -7.09 2.49 -16.11
C ILE A 44 -6.79 2.55 -14.62
N ASP A 45 -6.21 3.65 -14.13
CA ASP A 45 -5.94 3.82 -12.71
C ASP A 45 -7.24 3.80 -11.89
N LEU A 46 -8.30 4.42 -12.41
CA LEU A 46 -9.64 4.37 -11.81
C LEU A 46 -10.17 2.93 -11.74
N ILE A 47 -10.08 2.17 -12.84
CA ILE A 47 -10.48 0.75 -12.86
C ILE A 47 -9.67 -0.05 -11.84
N GLN A 48 -8.34 0.07 -11.81
CA GLN A 48 -7.49 -0.66 -10.86
C GLN A 48 -7.86 -0.31 -9.42
N THR A 49 -8.19 0.93 -9.18
CA THR A 49 -8.67 1.44 -7.90
C THR A 49 -9.97 0.75 -7.48
N TYR A 50 -10.96 0.67 -8.37
CA TYR A 50 -12.20 -0.02 -8.09
C TYR A 50 -12.03 -1.55 -7.96
N LEU A 51 -11.13 -2.16 -8.74
CA LEU A 51 -10.80 -3.57 -8.57
C LEU A 51 -10.31 -3.85 -7.14
N THR A 52 -9.38 -3.03 -6.63
CA THR A 52 -8.86 -3.19 -5.25
C THR A 52 -9.93 -2.95 -4.19
N PHE A 53 -10.89 -2.07 -4.45
CA PHE A 53 -12.04 -1.82 -3.57
C PHE A 53 -13.02 -2.98 -3.53
N PHE A 54 -13.37 -3.53 -4.69
CA PHE A 54 -14.38 -4.58 -4.76
C PHE A 54 -13.89 -5.95 -4.29
N ILE A 55 -12.59 -6.25 -4.37
CA ILE A 55 -12.05 -7.56 -3.96
C ILE A 55 -12.42 -7.93 -2.51
N PRO A 56 -12.18 -7.10 -1.48
CA PRO A 56 -12.57 -7.42 -0.11
C PRO A 56 -14.09 -7.60 0.07
N LEU A 57 -14.88 -6.89 -0.72
CA LEU A 57 -16.36 -7.02 -0.71
C LEU A 57 -16.82 -8.33 -1.35
N ILE A 58 -16.27 -8.65 -2.53
CA ILE A 58 -16.57 -9.87 -3.27
C ILE A 58 -16.17 -11.10 -2.46
N LEU A 59 -14.96 -11.09 -1.89
CA LEU A 59 -14.48 -12.20 -1.09
C LEU A 59 -15.01 -12.18 0.36
N LEU A 60 -15.87 -11.25 0.75
CA LEU A 60 -16.32 -11.08 2.15
C LEU A 60 -15.17 -11.21 3.16
N LYS A 61 -13.95 -10.85 2.77
CA LYS A 61 -12.69 -11.04 3.54
C LYS A 61 -12.40 -12.49 3.92
N ILE A 62 -12.97 -13.47 3.20
CA ILE A 62 -12.72 -14.89 3.46
C ILE A 62 -11.25 -15.25 3.24
N ASP A 63 -10.54 -14.50 2.41
CA ASP A 63 -9.10 -14.60 2.22
C ASP A 63 -8.34 -14.44 3.54
N ALA A 64 -8.69 -13.46 4.37
CA ALA A 64 -8.10 -13.27 5.69
C ALA A 64 -8.52 -14.36 6.69
N GLY A 65 -9.78 -14.80 6.62
CA GLY A 65 -10.28 -15.92 7.42
C GLY A 65 -9.54 -17.20 7.13
N ILE A 66 -9.43 -17.58 5.86
CA ILE A 66 -8.68 -18.78 5.42
C ILE A 66 -7.24 -18.73 5.91
N PHE A 67 -6.55 -17.61 5.74
CA PHE A 67 -5.18 -17.44 6.22
C PHE A 67 -5.08 -17.73 7.72
N ARG A 68 -5.97 -17.17 8.53
CA ARG A 68 -5.95 -17.31 9.98
C ARG A 68 -6.21 -18.76 10.43
N PHE A 69 -7.25 -19.39 9.86
CA PHE A 69 -7.60 -20.76 10.22
C PHE A 69 -6.54 -21.77 9.76
N LEU A 70 -5.93 -21.57 8.59
CA LEU A 70 -4.85 -22.41 8.10
C LEU A 70 -3.60 -22.35 8.96
N ILE A 71 -3.30 -21.24 9.63
CA ILE A 71 -2.18 -21.16 10.58
C ILE A 71 -2.35 -22.16 11.69
N ASP A 72 -3.56 -22.27 12.27
CA ASP A 72 -3.85 -23.18 13.36
C ASP A 72 -3.83 -24.66 12.89
N ALA A 73 -4.27 -24.90 11.66
CA ALA A 73 -4.35 -26.21 11.05
C ALA A 73 -3.02 -26.74 10.44
N ARG A 74 -1.91 -26.00 10.54
CA ARG A 74 -0.64 -26.38 9.86
C ARG A 74 -0.13 -27.77 10.15
N LYS A 75 -0.48 -28.34 11.30
CA LYS A 75 -0.03 -29.67 11.74
C LYS A 75 -0.90 -30.80 11.21
N SER A 76 -2.12 -30.57 10.75
CA SER A 76 -3.07 -31.58 10.31
C SER A 76 -3.40 -31.38 8.82
N GLU A 77 -3.06 -32.37 7.99
CA GLU A 77 -3.39 -32.35 6.56
C GLU A 77 -4.90 -32.40 6.32
N GLU A 78 -5.63 -33.16 7.15
CA GLU A 78 -7.09 -33.24 7.01
C GLU A 78 -7.77 -31.92 7.31
N GLU A 79 -7.39 -31.24 8.40
CA GLU A 79 -7.94 -29.94 8.74
C GLU A 79 -7.63 -28.89 7.68
N LYS A 80 -6.38 -28.85 7.17
CA LYS A 80 -6.02 -27.97 6.04
C LYS A 80 -6.93 -28.21 4.84
N ASN A 81 -7.15 -29.48 4.47
CA ASN A 81 -7.99 -29.82 3.33
C ASN A 81 -9.45 -29.44 3.54
N LYS A 82 -10.00 -29.61 4.77
CA LYS A 82 -11.33 -29.13 5.13
C LYS A 82 -11.45 -27.61 4.98
N ILE A 83 -10.48 -26.85 5.55
CA ILE A 83 -10.49 -25.40 5.48
C ILE A 83 -10.39 -24.92 4.02
N ILE A 84 -9.45 -25.46 3.23
CA ILE A 84 -9.26 -25.09 1.81
C ILE A 84 -10.53 -25.40 1.01
N THR A 85 -11.15 -26.58 1.21
CA THR A 85 -12.36 -26.97 0.48
C THR A 85 -13.52 -26.00 0.77
N ASN A 86 -13.78 -25.68 2.03
CA ASN A 86 -14.86 -24.79 2.42
C ASN A 86 -14.60 -23.35 1.96
N GLY A 87 -13.36 -22.88 2.04
CA GLY A 87 -13.00 -21.57 1.53
C GLY A 87 -13.15 -21.43 0.02
N ILE A 88 -12.73 -22.43 -0.76
CA ILE A 88 -12.95 -22.45 -2.23
C ILE A 88 -14.44 -22.50 -2.55
N PHE A 89 -15.24 -23.26 -1.81
CA PHE A 89 -16.68 -23.29 -1.99
C PHE A 89 -17.32 -21.91 -1.76
N ILE A 90 -16.98 -21.24 -0.66
CA ILE A 90 -17.48 -19.89 -0.37
C ILE A 90 -17.04 -18.94 -1.49
N MET A 91 -15.76 -18.88 -1.83
CA MET A 91 -15.23 -18.03 -2.90
C MET A 91 -15.97 -18.25 -4.22
N PHE A 92 -16.25 -19.50 -4.60
CA PHE A 92 -16.98 -19.81 -5.84
C PHE A 92 -18.39 -19.25 -5.84
N VAL A 93 -19.12 -19.40 -4.74
CA VAL A 93 -20.48 -18.83 -4.58
C VAL A 93 -20.44 -17.30 -4.65
N GLU A 94 -19.48 -16.68 -3.95
CA GLU A 94 -19.31 -15.22 -3.93
C GLU A 94 -18.96 -14.66 -5.33
N LEU A 95 -18.12 -15.36 -6.09
CA LEU A 95 -17.79 -14.98 -7.47
C LEU A 95 -19.00 -15.07 -8.42
N ILE A 96 -19.85 -16.07 -8.27
CA ILE A 96 -21.08 -16.17 -9.06
C ILE A 96 -22.00 -14.99 -8.74
N ILE A 97 -22.27 -14.75 -7.46
CA ILE A 97 -23.16 -13.66 -7.01
C ILE A 97 -22.61 -12.31 -7.52
N SER A 98 -21.34 -12.03 -7.32
CA SER A 98 -20.72 -10.78 -7.75
C SER A 98 -20.72 -10.59 -9.26
N THR A 99 -20.53 -11.66 -10.04
CA THR A 99 -20.60 -11.61 -11.51
C THR A 99 -22.00 -11.27 -11.99
N ILE A 100 -23.05 -11.82 -11.37
CA ILE A 100 -24.45 -11.51 -11.67
C ILE A 100 -24.75 -10.03 -11.33
N LEU A 101 -24.36 -9.57 -10.15
CA LEU A 101 -24.54 -8.18 -9.72
C LEU A 101 -23.84 -7.21 -10.67
N PHE A 102 -22.61 -7.53 -11.09
CA PHE A 102 -21.87 -6.69 -12.01
C PHE A 102 -22.48 -6.68 -13.41
N ALA A 103 -23.01 -7.81 -13.89
CA ALA A 103 -23.71 -7.88 -15.18
C ALA A 103 -24.93 -6.95 -15.21
N VAL A 104 -25.65 -6.83 -14.09
CA VAL A 104 -26.74 -5.87 -13.93
C VAL A 104 -26.21 -4.43 -13.95
N ALA A 105 -25.14 -4.15 -13.21
CA ALA A 105 -24.54 -2.82 -13.17
C ALA A 105 -24.04 -2.34 -14.55
N VAL A 106 -23.45 -3.23 -15.34
CA VAL A 106 -22.99 -2.92 -16.71
C VAL A 106 -24.15 -2.49 -17.62
N LYS A 107 -25.33 -3.12 -17.49
CA LYS A 107 -26.51 -2.72 -18.27
C LYS A 107 -27.02 -1.33 -17.90
N ILE A 108 -26.87 -0.93 -16.63
CA ILE A 108 -27.36 0.38 -16.14
C ILE A 108 -26.37 1.50 -16.48
N PHE A 109 -25.06 1.27 -16.32
CA PHE A 109 -24.04 2.33 -16.35
C PHE A 109 -23.20 2.38 -17.65
N SER A 110 -23.45 1.50 -18.63
CA SER A 110 -22.72 1.48 -19.93
C SER A 110 -21.18 1.53 -19.77
N ILE A 111 -20.62 0.70 -18.89
CA ILE A 111 -19.22 0.73 -18.48
C ILE A 111 -18.31 0.30 -19.63
N LYS A 112 -17.38 1.17 -20.04
CA LYS A 112 -16.33 0.85 -21.05
C LYS A 112 -15.45 -0.29 -20.55
N TYR A 113 -15.13 -1.25 -21.44
CA TYR A 113 -14.32 -2.45 -21.14
C TYR A 113 -14.92 -3.39 -20.07
N SER A 114 -16.22 -3.40 -19.90
CA SER A 114 -16.95 -4.14 -18.86
C SER A 114 -16.54 -5.61 -18.75
N ILE A 115 -16.43 -6.33 -19.87
CA ILE A 115 -16.01 -7.75 -19.89
C ILE A 115 -14.61 -7.91 -19.31
N LEU A 116 -13.67 -7.06 -19.70
CA LEU A 116 -12.29 -7.12 -19.20
C LEU A 116 -12.22 -6.77 -17.70
N ILE A 117 -13.07 -5.86 -17.24
CA ILE A 117 -13.16 -5.50 -15.82
C ILE A 117 -13.63 -6.70 -15.01
N VAL A 118 -14.71 -7.38 -15.45
CA VAL A 118 -15.20 -8.61 -14.79
C VAL A 118 -14.13 -9.69 -14.77
N MET A 119 -13.47 -9.95 -15.90
CA MET A 119 -12.42 -10.97 -15.98
C MET A 119 -11.24 -10.64 -15.05
N ASN A 120 -10.81 -9.37 -14.98
CA ASN A 120 -9.79 -8.93 -14.04
C ASN A 120 -10.25 -9.09 -12.60
N LEU A 121 -11.49 -8.72 -12.30
CA LEU A 121 -12.06 -8.82 -10.96
C LEU A 121 -12.10 -10.26 -10.48
N ILE A 122 -12.55 -11.21 -11.32
CA ILE A 122 -12.56 -12.64 -11.02
C ILE A 122 -11.13 -13.15 -10.85
N SER A 123 -10.25 -12.90 -11.83
CA SER A 123 -8.88 -13.42 -11.81
C SER A 123 -8.06 -12.90 -10.62
N LEU A 124 -8.21 -11.61 -10.29
CA LEU A 124 -7.51 -10.99 -9.17
C LEU A 124 -8.07 -11.46 -7.81
N SER A 125 -9.39 -11.69 -7.71
CA SER A 125 -10.01 -12.26 -6.51
C SER A 125 -9.52 -13.69 -6.26
N VAL A 126 -9.49 -14.54 -7.30
CA VAL A 126 -8.95 -15.90 -7.20
C VAL A 126 -7.48 -15.89 -6.81
N LEU A 127 -6.67 -15.05 -7.45
CA LEU A 127 -5.25 -14.93 -7.14
C LEU A 127 -5.03 -14.48 -5.69
N THR A 128 -5.75 -13.45 -5.23
CA THR A 128 -5.68 -12.93 -3.86
C THR A 128 -6.01 -14.02 -2.85
N PHE A 129 -7.07 -14.77 -3.08
CA PHE A 129 -7.48 -15.87 -2.23
C PHE A 129 -6.43 -16.99 -2.18
N LEU A 130 -5.89 -17.43 -3.32
CA LEU A 130 -4.85 -18.47 -3.40
C LEU A 130 -3.55 -18.04 -2.73
N LEU A 131 -3.16 -16.78 -2.85
CA LEU A 131 -2.00 -16.21 -2.17
C LEU A 131 -2.14 -16.35 -0.64
N GLN A 132 -3.33 -16.14 -0.09
CA GLN A 132 -3.56 -16.29 1.35
C GLN A 132 -3.59 -17.76 1.79
N ILE A 133 -4.07 -18.67 0.95
CA ILE A 133 -3.93 -20.13 1.22
C ILE A 133 -2.46 -20.50 1.31
N VAL A 134 -1.65 -20.14 0.30
CA VAL A 134 -0.23 -20.49 0.23
C VAL A 134 0.55 -19.93 1.42
N ARG A 135 0.23 -18.69 1.83
CA ARG A 135 0.79 -18.07 3.02
C ARG A 135 0.32 -18.75 4.30
N GLY A 136 -0.96 -19.11 4.39
CA GLY A 136 -1.56 -19.82 5.54
C GLY A 136 -0.91 -21.16 5.80
N ILE A 137 -0.64 -21.96 4.77
CA ILE A 137 0.08 -23.24 4.88
C ILE A 137 1.60 -23.09 5.10
N GLY A 138 2.11 -21.85 5.20
CA GLY A 138 3.51 -21.56 5.52
C GLY A 138 4.48 -21.54 4.33
N LYS A 139 3.98 -21.58 3.10
CA LYS A 139 4.80 -21.58 1.87
C LYS A 139 5.15 -20.16 1.39
N ASN A 140 5.75 -19.35 2.26
CA ASN A 140 6.05 -17.94 1.99
C ASN A 140 6.98 -17.72 0.78
N LYS A 141 7.84 -18.68 0.43
CA LYS A 141 8.67 -18.60 -0.77
C LYS A 141 7.81 -18.61 -2.05
N GLN A 142 6.83 -19.50 -2.14
CA GLN A 142 5.93 -19.59 -3.30
C GLN A 142 5.03 -18.35 -3.40
N TYR A 143 4.59 -17.81 -2.26
CA TYR A 143 3.89 -16.53 -2.19
C TYR A 143 4.72 -15.39 -2.82
N SER A 144 5.96 -15.20 -2.36
CA SER A 144 6.82 -14.13 -2.87
C SER A 144 7.25 -14.36 -4.31
N PHE A 145 7.51 -15.61 -4.70
CA PHE A 145 7.88 -15.94 -6.08
C PHE A 145 6.72 -15.70 -7.06
N SER A 146 5.48 -16.01 -6.67
CA SER A 146 4.30 -15.66 -7.47
C SER A 146 4.18 -14.17 -7.70
N SER A 147 4.45 -13.34 -6.68
CA SER A 147 4.44 -11.88 -6.80
C SER A 147 5.50 -11.38 -7.79
N ILE A 148 6.68 -12.00 -7.79
CA ILE A 148 7.76 -11.67 -8.74
C ILE A 148 7.37 -12.09 -10.16
N ILE A 149 6.78 -13.28 -10.35
CA ILE A 149 6.27 -13.74 -11.65
C ILE A 149 5.23 -12.75 -12.18
N ALA A 150 4.24 -12.38 -11.34
CA ALA A 150 3.21 -11.42 -11.72
C ALA A 150 3.81 -10.12 -12.24
N ALA A 151 4.80 -9.64 -11.54
CA ALA A 151 5.50 -8.42 -11.84
C ALA A 151 6.25 -8.48 -13.16
N ILE A 152 7.05 -9.54 -13.39
CA ILE A 152 7.81 -9.75 -14.63
C ILE A 152 6.86 -9.90 -15.83
N VAL A 153 5.82 -10.74 -15.69
CA VAL A 153 4.84 -10.95 -16.76
C VAL A 153 4.13 -9.65 -17.12
N THR A 154 3.75 -8.86 -16.10
CA THR A 154 3.10 -7.56 -16.32
C THR A 154 4.02 -6.61 -17.08
N ILE A 155 5.31 -6.49 -16.72
CA ILE A 155 6.28 -5.64 -17.43
C ILE A 155 6.42 -6.12 -18.88
N VAL A 156 6.70 -7.40 -19.09
CA VAL A 156 6.96 -7.95 -20.42
C VAL A 156 5.75 -7.73 -21.33
N LEU A 157 4.55 -8.03 -20.86
CA LEU A 157 3.34 -7.84 -21.65
C LEU A 157 3.04 -6.37 -21.94
N ASN A 158 3.25 -5.46 -20.97
CA ASN A 158 3.08 -4.03 -21.22
C ASN A 158 4.12 -3.51 -22.22
N LEU A 159 5.37 -3.96 -22.17
CA LEU A 159 6.38 -3.62 -23.19
C LEU A 159 5.95 -4.12 -24.56
N ILE A 160 5.53 -5.36 -24.67
CA ILE A 160 5.07 -5.94 -25.95
C ILE A 160 3.86 -5.16 -26.50
N PHE A 161 2.85 -4.89 -25.66
CA PHE A 161 1.62 -4.25 -26.12
C PHE A 161 1.78 -2.76 -26.38
N LEU A 162 2.43 -2.01 -25.51
CA LEU A 162 2.51 -0.56 -25.61
C LEU A 162 3.67 -0.12 -26.53
N VAL A 163 4.85 -0.74 -26.40
CA VAL A 163 6.02 -0.36 -27.21
C VAL A 163 6.02 -1.12 -28.54
N GLY A 164 5.84 -2.44 -28.49
CA GLY A 164 5.92 -3.28 -29.69
C GLY A 164 4.74 -3.08 -30.65
N PHE A 165 3.51 -3.06 -30.12
CA PHE A 165 2.30 -2.98 -30.94
C PHE A 165 1.59 -1.62 -30.88
N HIS A 166 2.10 -0.64 -30.17
CA HIS A 166 1.51 0.70 -29.99
C HIS A 166 0.02 0.66 -29.63
N LYS A 167 -0.36 -0.25 -28.72
CA LYS A 167 -1.74 -0.45 -28.30
C LYS A 167 -2.15 0.55 -27.20
N ASN A 168 -3.44 0.77 -27.09
CA ASN A 168 -4.03 1.69 -26.10
C ASN A 168 -4.15 1.07 -24.69
N GLY A 169 -4.66 1.85 -23.74
CA GLY A 169 -4.82 1.46 -22.35
C GLY A 169 -5.59 0.16 -22.08
N LYS A 170 -6.50 -0.26 -22.97
CA LYS A 170 -7.19 -1.56 -22.88
C LYS A 170 -6.21 -2.73 -22.67
N TYR A 171 -5.05 -2.68 -23.31
CA TYR A 171 -4.06 -3.74 -23.26
C TYR A 171 -3.31 -3.83 -21.94
N VAL A 172 -3.30 -2.78 -21.15
CA VAL A 172 -2.82 -2.81 -19.75
C VAL A 172 -3.72 -3.72 -18.90
N LEU A 173 -5.04 -3.67 -19.09
CA LEU A 173 -5.98 -4.58 -18.43
C LEU A 173 -5.82 -6.02 -18.91
N ILE A 174 -5.51 -6.24 -20.21
CA ILE A 174 -5.23 -7.57 -20.74
C ILE A 174 -3.91 -8.11 -20.16
N ALA A 175 -2.87 -7.30 -20.06
CA ALA A 175 -1.60 -7.69 -19.44
C ALA A 175 -1.80 -8.10 -17.95
N SER A 176 -2.58 -7.32 -17.20
CA SER A 176 -2.95 -7.65 -15.82
C SER A 176 -3.71 -8.97 -15.73
N LEU A 177 -4.71 -9.18 -16.59
CA LEU A 177 -5.50 -10.39 -16.62
C LEU A 177 -4.63 -11.63 -16.89
N ILE A 178 -3.77 -11.58 -17.91
CA ILE A 178 -2.86 -12.68 -18.26
C ILE A 178 -1.90 -12.97 -17.12
N SER A 179 -1.34 -11.93 -16.50
CA SER A 179 -0.46 -12.05 -15.34
C SER A 179 -1.14 -12.74 -14.18
N ASN A 180 -2.37 -12.34 -13.84
CA ASN A 180 -3.15 -12.96 -12.77
C ASN A 180 -3.44 -14.45 -13.06
N ILE A 181 -3.79 -14.80 -14.30
CA ILE A 181 -4.05 -16.18 -14.72
C ILE A 181 -2.79 -17.03 -14.62
N ILE A 182 -1.65 -16.55 -15.13
CA ILE A 182 -0.37 -17.28 -15.05
C ILE A 182 0.01 -17.54 -13.60
N CYS A 183 -0.10 -16.55 -12.71
CA CYS A 183 0.19 -16.71 -11.29
C CYS A 183 -0.78 -17.66 -10.60
N THR A 184 -2.05 -17.60 -10.96
CA THR A 184 -3.07 -18.53 -10.44
C THR A 184 -2.73 -19.97 -10.82
N ILE A 185 -2.43 -20.24 -12.09
CA ILE A 185 -2.03 -21.58 -12.59
C ILE A 185 -0.75 -22.05 -11.88
N TYR A 186 0.26 -21.18 -11.76
CA TYR A 186 1.49 -21.49 -11.03
C TYR A 186 1.20 -21.94 -9.57
N LEU A 187 0.39 -21.16 -8.83
CA LEU A 187 0.07 -21.48 -7.44
C LEU A 187 -0.73 -22.79 -7.30
N LEU A 188 -1.68 -23.03 -8.20
CA LEU A 188 -2.49 -24.25 -8.19
C LEU A 188 -1.65 -25.51 -8.46
N ILE A 189 -0.73 -25.46 -9.44
CA ILE A 189 0.12 -26.59 -9.83
C ILE A 189 1.18 -26.88 -8.77
N VAL A 190 1.97 -25.86 -8.40
CA VAL A 190 3.12 -26.04 -7.49
C VAL A 190 2.68 -26.46 -6.09
N ASN A 191 1.54 -25.96 -5.63
CA ASN A 191 1.03 -26.28 -4.30
C ASN A 191 0.03 -27.43 -4.29
N LYS A 192 -0.33 -27.98 -5.47
CA LYS A 192 -1.29 -29.09 -5.65
C LYS A 192 -2.64 -28.82 -4.94
N ILE A 193 -3.08 -27.55 -4.92
CA ILE A 193 -4.24 -27.11 -4.12
C ILE A 193 -5.50 -27.88 -4.50
N LEU A 194 -5.74 -28.08 -5.81
CA LEU A 194 -6.94 -28.79 -6.29
C LEU A 194 -7.00 -30.26 -5.87
N LYS A 195 -5.85 -30.93 -5.63
CA LYS A 195 -5.83 -32.31 -5.14
C LYS A 195 -6.38 -32.43 -3.73
N ASN A 196 -6.37 -31.35 -2.98
CA ASN A 196 -6.79 -31.28 -1.59
C ASN A 196 -8.29 -30.98 -1.42
N VAL A 197 -8.94 -30.53 -2.52
CA VAL A 197 -10.37 -30.20 -2.52
C VAL A 197 -11.20 -31.47 -2.68
N LYS A 198 -12.07 -31.75 -1.72
CA LYS A 198 -12.96 -32.91 -1.75
C LYS A 198 -14.34 -32.51 -1.25
N ILE A 199 -15.40 -32.78 -2.02
CA ILE A 199 -16.78 -32.42 -1.69
C ILE A 199 -17.19 -32.95 -0.31
N LYS A 200 -16.69 -34.14 0.11
CA LYS A 200 -16.97 -34.70 1.43
C LYS A 200 -16.50 -33.86 2.61
N TYR A 201 -15.65 -32.90 2.39
CA TYR A 201 -15.13 -31.98 3.42
C TYR A 201 -15.97 -30.70 3.59
N ILE A 202 -17.04 -30.53 2.82
CA ILE A 202 -17.96 -29.40 2.99
C ILE A 202 -18.65 -29.53 4.33
N ASP A 203 -18.49 -28.52 5.19
CA ASP A 203 -19.02 -28.46 6.54
C ASP A 203 -19.68 -27.09 6.78
N LYS A 204 -21.01 -27.11 6.99
CA LYS A 204 -21.82 -25.90 7.25
C LYS A 204 -21.33 -25.14 8.50
N LYS A 205 -20.85 -25.84 9.53
CA LYS A 205 -20.36 -25.21 10.75
C LYS A 205 -19.07 -24.44 10.47
N LEU A 206 -18.12 -25.05 9.75
CA LEU A 206 -16.87 -24.41 9.37
C LEU A 206 -17.11 -23.22 8.43
N ILE A 207 -18.03 -23.31 7.48
CA ILE A 207 -18.45 -22.18 6.62
C ILE A 207 -18.93 -21.02 7.49
N LYS A 208 -19.84 -21.29 8.45
CA LYS A 208 -20.38 -20.26 9.35
C LYS A 208 -19.27 -19.62 10.20
N ASP A 209 -18.32 -20.39 10.71
CA ASP A 209 -17.22 -19.91 11.54
C ASP A 209 -16.25 -19.02 10.72
N LEU A 210 -15.93 -19.41 9.49
CA LEU A 210 -15.15 -18.62 8.55
C LEU A 210 -15.83 -17.28 8.24
N LEU A 211 -17.10 -17.27 7.88
CA LEU A 211 -17.86 -16.05 7.59
C LEU A 211 -17.99 -15.16 8.83
N LYS A 212 -18.28 -15.74 10.00
CA LYS A 212 -18.36 -15.00 11.27
C LYS A 212 -17.06 -14.29 11.64
N TYR A 213 -15.91 -14.87 11.28
CA TYR A 213 -14.62 -14.23 11.47
C TYR A 213 -14.34 -13.14 10.43
N SER A 214 -14.70 -13.38 9.17
CA SER A 214 -14.30 -12.56 8.02
C SER A 214 -15.16 -11.31 7.82
N ILE A 215 -16.48 -11.44 7.88
CA ILE A 215 -17.44 -10.35 7.59
C ILE A 215 -17.21 -9.10 8.47
N PRO A 216 -16.93 -9.22 9.79
CA PRO A 216 -16.66 -8.05 10.63
C PRO A 216 -15.41 -7.24 10.25
N MET A 217 -14.54 -7.76 9.37
CA MET A 217 -13.36 -7.06 8.89
C MET A 217 -13.67 -6.09 7.72
N ILE A 218 -14.81 -6.26 7.04
CA ILE A 218 -15.19 -5.48 5.86
C ILE A 218 -15.29 -3.97 6.17
N PRO A 219 -15.96 -3.50 7.22
CA PRO A 219 -16.08 -2.07 7.51
C PRO A 219 -14.73 -1.37 7.67
N ASN A 220 -13.74 -2.06 8.25
CA ASN A 220 -12.39 -1.52 8.38
C ASN A 220 -11.72 -1.32 7.01
N GLU A 221 -11.84 -2.27 6.10
CA GLU A 221 -11.30 -2.15 4.74
C GLU A 221 -11.96 -1.02 3.95
N LEU A 222 -13.29 -0.87 4.08
CA LEU A 222 -14.02 0.23 3.46
C LEU A 222 -13.56 1.60 3.96
N SER A 223 -13.33 1.74 5.26
CA SER A 223 -12.82 2.98 5.85
C SER A 223 -11.45 3.36 5.29
N TRP A 224 -10.54 2.39 5.16
CA TRP A 224 -9.24 2.61 4.55
C TRP A 224 -9.34 3.00 3.07
N TRP A 225 -10.27 2.37 2.34
CA TRP A 225 -10.49 2.71 0.93
C TRP A 225 -10.96 4.16 0.77
N ILE A 226 -11.92 4.62 1.59
CA ILE A 226 -12.40 5.99 1.57
C ILE A 226 -11.22 6.97 1.74
N VAL A 227 -10.35 6.74 2.72
CA VAL A 227 -9.22 7.64 2.99
C VAL A 227 -8.21 7.69 1.83
N HIS A 228 -7.98 6.55 1.16
CA HIS A 228 -6.87 6.45 0.20
C HIS A 228 -7.27 6.60 -1.26
N VAL A 229 -8.54 6.47 -1.58
CA VAL A 229 -8.97 6.22 -2.96
C VAL A 229 -10.16 7.06 -3.42
N SER A 230 -10.97 7.60 -2.51
CA SER A 230 -12.13 8.43 -2.88
C SER A 230 -11.76 9.64 -3.73
N ASP A 231 -10.58 10.22 -3.49
CA ASP A 231 -10.06 11.36 -4.26
C ASP A 231 -10.12 11.12 -5.77
N ARG A 232 -9.72 9.91 -6.22
CA ARG A 232 -9.72 9.56 -7.65
C ARG A 232 -11.11 9.55 -8.27
N THR A 233 -12.09 9.10 -7.51
CA THR A 233 -13.50 9.08 -7.94
C THR A 233 -14.04 10.51 -8.05
N ILE A 234 -13.77 11.34 -7.04
CA ILE A 234 -14.23 12.73 -6.97
C ILE A 234 -13.57 13.53 -8.09
N ILE A 235 -12.26 13.41 -8.29
CA ILE A 235 -11.54 14.07 -9.39
C ILE A 235 -12.13 13.64 -10.74
N SER A 236 -12.31 12.35 -10.97
CA SER A 236 -12.82 11.82 -12.24
C SER A 236 -14.21 12.32 -12.56
N TYR A 237 -15.06 12.43 -11.53
CA TYR A 237 -16.44 12.93 -11.69
C TYR A 237 -16.50 14.45 -11.89
N ALA A 238 -15.73 15.21 -11.12
CA ALA A 238 -15.82 16.67 -11.10
C ALA A 238 -14.96 17.36 -12.18
N LEU A 239 -13.78 16.81 -12.49
CA LEU A 239 -12.78 17.42 -13.38
C LEU A 239 -12.48 16.58 -14.62
N GLY A 240 -13.00 15.35 -14.68
CA GLY A 240 -12.77 14.43 -15.77
C GLY A 240 -11.64 13.42 -15.51
N VAL A 241 -11.66 12.36 -16.29
CA VAL A 241 -10.75 11.20 -16.13
C VAL A 241 -9.28 11.56 -16.43
N ALA A 242 -9.06 12.53 -17.32
CA ALA A 242 -7.71 13.04 -17.62
C ALA A 242 -7.05 13.67 -16.37
N ALA A 243 -7.82 14.45 -15.59
CA ALA A 243 -7.33 15.03 -14.34
C ALA A 243 -6.94 13.93 -13.31
N ASN A 244 -7.72 12.83 -13.26
CA ASN A 244 -7.32 11.67 -12.44
C ASN A 244 -6.00 11.06 -12.92
N GLY A 245 -5.74 11.00 -14.23
CA GLY A 245 -4.46 10.52 -14.76
C GLY A 245 -3.28 11.34 -14.25
N ILE A 246 -3.40 12.67 -14.23
CA ILE A 246 -2.38 13.59 -13.69
C ILE A 246 -2.20 13.37 -12.17
N TYR A 247 -3.30 13.32 -11.41
CA TYR A 247 -3.25 13.09 -9.96
C TYR A 247 -2.62 11.74 -9.61
N SER A 248 -2.94 10.70 -10.38
CA SER A 248 -2.40 9.35 -10.19
C SER A 248 -0.88 9.29 -10.35
N VAL A 249 -0.31 10.03 -11.32
CA VAL A 249 1.15 10.18 -11.47
C VAL A 249 1.75 10.77 -10.19
N SER A 250 1.17 11.85 -9.65
CA SER A 250 1.64 12.46 -8.40
C SER A 250 1.62 11.49 -7.22
N CYS A 251 0.55 10.70 -7.11
CA CYS A 251 0.40 9.68 -6.07
C CYS A 251 1.46 8.57 -6.16
N LYS A 252 1.90 8.16 -7.37
CA LYS A 252 2.90 7.10 -7.52
C LYS A 252 4.23 7.46 -6.86
N PHE A 253 4.67 8.71 -6.96
CA PHE A 253 5.89 9.16 -6.29
C PHE A 253 5.74 9.15 -4.76
N SER A 254 4.67 9.72 -4.24
CA SER A 254 4.46 9.79 -2.79
C SER A 254 4.23 8.42 -2.15
N ASN A 255 3.64 7.47 -2.88
CA ASN A 255 3.40 6.10 -2.42
C ASN A 255 4.69 5.28 -2.21
N ILE A 256 5.83 5.70 -2.77
CA ILE A 256 7.14 5.08 -2.49
C ILE A 256 7.42 5.16 -0.98
N LEU A 257 7.24 6.34 -0.38
CA LEU A 257 7.47 6.56 1.04
C LEU A 257 6.56 5.68 1.91
N SER A 258 5.27 5.64 1.58
CA SER A 258 4.29 4.80 2.28
C SER A 258 4.62 3.32 2.18
N SER A 259 5.11 2.86 1.03
CA SER A 259 5.49 1.46 0.81
C SER A 259 6.67 1.06 1.67
N ILE A 260 7.70 1.90 1.76
CA ILE A 260 8.85 1.69 2.63
C ILE A 260 8.40 1.66 4.10
N PHE A 261 7.54 2.61 4.49
CA PHE A 261 7.01 2.67 5.85
C PHE A 261 6.19 1.43 6.22
N ASN A 262 5.32 0.97 5.35
CA ASN A 262 4.47 -0.20 5.62
C ASN A 262 5.30 -1.46 5.93
N ILE A 263 6.45 -1.61 5.31
CA ILE A 263 7.36 -2.74 5.59
C ILE A 263 7.98 -2.59 6.98
N PHE A 264 8.45 -1.39 7.32
CA PHE A 264 8.98 -1.09 8.66
C PHE A 264 7.89 -1.29 9.73
N ASN A 265 6.68 -0.82 9.45
CA ASN A 265 5.56 -0.82 10.39
C ASN A 265 5.14 -2.23 10.83
N LEU A 266 5.34 -3.26 9.99
CA LEU A 266 5.10 -4.66 10.39
C LEU A 266 5.99 -5.07 11.57
N SER A 267 7.28 -4.74 11.51
CA SER A 267 8.22 -5.04 12.60
C SER A 267 8.01 -4.11 13.80
N TRP A 268 7.62 -2.87 13.55
CA TRP A 268 7.33 -1.90 14.61
C TRP A 268 6.13 -2.30 15.45
N GLN A 269 5.04 -2.78 14.85
CA GLN A 269 3.87 -3.26 15.57
C GLN A 269 4.20 -4.44 16.49
N GLU A 270 5.06 -5.35 16.07
CA GLU A 270 5.53 -6.46 16.89
C GLU A 270 6.36 -5.96 18.08
N SER A 271 7.33 -5.08 17.81
CA SER A 271 8.16 -4.48 18.86
C SER A 271 7.33 -3.67 19.86
N ALA A 272 6.37 -2.87 19.38
CA ALA A 272 5.46 -2.11 20.23
C ALA A 272 4.64 -3.02 21.15
N ALA A 273 4.15 -4.16 20.64
CA ALA A 273 3.39 -5.12 21.43
C ALA A 273 4.23 -5.81 22.53
N LEU A 274 5.52 -6.04 22.28
CA LEU A 274 6.43 -6.62 23.27
C LEU A 274 6.79 -5.66 24.40
N HIS A 275 6.97 -4.36 24.08
CA HIS A 275 7.49 -3.36 25.03
C HIS A 275 6.43 -2.44 25.65
N ILE A 276 5.14 -2.65 25.38
CA ILE A 276 4.06 -1.76 25.86
C ILE A 276 3.89 -1.75 27.39
N ASN A 277 4.32 -2.80 28.06
CA ASN A 277 4.21 -2.95 29.50
C ASN A 277 5.55 -2.75 30.25
N ASP A 278 6.63 -2.40 29.54
CA ASP A 278 7.94 -2.18 30.16
C ASP A 278 7.95 -0.91 31.01
N THR A 279 8.80 -0.85 32.01
CA THR A 279 8.91 0.30 32.93
C THR A 279 9.47 1.54 32.23
N ASP A 280 10.29 1.36 31.21
CA ASP A 280 10.93 2.40 30.39
C ASP A 280 10.19 2.67 29.07
N LYS A 281 8.94 2.20 28.92
CA LYS A 281 8.15 2.31 27.67
C LYS A 281 8.10 3.74 27.11
N ASP A 282 7.91 4.76 27.97
CA ASP A 282 7.77 6.15 27.55
C ASP A 282 9.05 6.66 26.84
N GLU A 283 10.21 6.27 27.35
CA GLU A 283 11.50 6.58 26.74
C GLU A 283 11.71 5.77 25.46
N PHE A 284 11.45 4.48 25.51
CA PHE A 284 11.57 3.58 24.35
C PHE A 284 10.74 4.06 23.16
N PHE A 285 9.42 4.29 23.39
CA PHE A 285 8.52 4.76 22.32
C PHE A 285 8.92 6.14 21.80
N SER A 286 9.27 7.08 22.69
CA SER A 286 9.73 8.42 22.31
C SER A 286 10.96 8.36 21.42
N ASN A 287 11.97 7.56 21.80
CA ASN A 287 13.22 7.42 21.06
C ASN A 287 13.01 6.80 19.67
N VAL A 288 12.24 5.70 19.59
CA VAL A 288 11.98 5.05 18.31
C VAL A 288 11.14 5.94 17.39
N ILE A 289 10.06 6.54 17.90
CA ILE A 289 9.20 7.42 17.11
C ILE A 289 10.00 8.60 16.55
N ASN A 290 10.82 9.27 17.38
CA ASN A 290 11.64 10.40 16.93
C ASN A 290 12.69 9.99 15.88
N LYS A 291 13.45 8.91 16.11
CA LYS A 291 14.48 8.43 15.17
C LYS A 291 13.86 8.04 13.83
N VAL A 292 12.77 7.28 13.86
CA VAL A 292 12.10 6.81 12.62
C VAL A 292 11.42 7.96 11.89
N PHE A 293 10.74 8.85 12.60
CA PHE A 293 10.11 10.01 12.00
C PHE A 293 11.12 10.92 11.28
N ASN A 294 12.26 11.22 11.93
CA ASN A 294 13.34 11.98 11.32
C ASN A 294 13.92 11.28 10.08
N LEU A 295 14.11 9.96 10.14
CA LEU A 295 14.59 9.18 9.00
C LEU A 295 13.63 9.28 7.81
N PHE A 296 12.30 9.16 8.05
CA PHE A 296 11.31 9.26 6.97
C PHE A 296 11.15 10.67 6.43
N ILE A 297 11.36 11.72 7.23
CA ILE A 297 11.46 13.08 6.72
C ILE A 297 12.68 13.21 5.80
N CYS A 298 13.84 12.67 6.17
CA CYS A 298 15.01 12.69 5.31
C CYS A 298 14.79 11.91 3.99
N PHE A 299 14.11 10.78 4.01
CA PHE A 299 13.72 10.09 2.77
C PHE A 299 12.77 10.94 1.91
N CYS A 300 11.80 11.60 2.54
CA CYS A 300 10.84 12.45 1.86
C CYS A 300 11.53 13.62 1.13
N ILE A 301 12.33 14.41 1.86
CA ILE A 301 13.05 15.55 1.27
C ILE A 301 14.10 15.10 0.26
N GLY A 302 14.76 13.97 0.49
CA GLY A 302 15.72 13.39 -0.45
C GLY A 302 15.06 13.01 -1.78
N ILE A 303 13.90 12.34 -1.75
CA ILE A 303 13.14 12.02 -2.98
C ILE A 303 12.68 13.31 -3.68
N LEU A 304 12.16 14.30 -2.92
CA LEU A 304 11.77 15.59 -3.48
C LEU A 304 12.94 16.32 -4.14
N ALA A 305 14.14 16.30 -3.55
CA ALA A 305 15.32 16.94 -4.11
C ALA A 305 15.87 16.22 -5.35
N CYS A 306 15.70 14.90 -5.45
CA CYS A 306 16.09 14.11 -6.63
C CYS A 306 15.07 14.24 -7.78
N LEU A 307 13.80 14.50 -7.46
CA LEU A 307 12.70 14.45 -8.43
C LEU A 307 12.87 15.40 -9.61
N PRO A 308 13.32 16.66 -9.47
CA PRO A 308 13.54 17.56 -10.61
C PRO A 308 14.44 16.98 -11.70
N PHE A 309 15.45 16.18 -11.32
CA PHE A 309 16.42 15.58 -12.27
C PHE A 309 15.84 14.40 -13.04
N VAL A 310 14.87 13.70 -12.44
CA VAL A 310 14.34 12.47 -13.03
C VAL A 310 12.91 12.61 -13.55
N PHE A 311 12.20 13.66 -13.16
CA PHE A 311 10.79 13.81 -13.50
C PHE A 311 10.59 13.96 -15.01
N GLU A 312 11.32 14.82 -15.67
CA GLU A 312 11.24 15.04 -17.12
C GLU A 312 11.71 13.83 -17.93
N LEU A 313 12.64 13.02 -17.37
CA LEU A 313 13.09 11.77 -17.99
C LEU A 313 12.01 10.68 -17.90
N LEU A 314 11.27 10.64 -16.78
CA LEU A 314 10.31 9.59 -16.49
C LEU A 314 8.90 9.90 -17.00
N ILE A 315 8.54 11.18 -17.09
CA ILE A 315 7.16 11.65 -17.25
C ILE A 315 7.04 12.52 -18.49
N LYS A 316 6.13 12.16 -19.39
CA LYS A 316 5.82 12.92 -20.60
C LYS A 316 5.18 14.29 -20.25
N ASP A 317 5.40 15.31 -21.08
CA ASP A 317 4.91 16.67 -20.88
C ASP A 317 3.41 16.78 -20.62
N SER A 318 2.60 15.91 -21.21
CA SER A 318 1.15 15.87 -20.98
C SER A 318 0.75 15.61 -19.51
N TYR A 319 1.67 15.11 -18.69
CA TYR A 319 1.48 14.88 -17.25
C TYR A 319 2.31 15.85 -16.37
N ARG A 320 2.97 16.87 -16.97
CA ARG A 320 3.88 17.77 -16.26
C ARG A 320 3.22 18.46 -15.07
N GLU A 321 1.92 18.69 -15.15
CA GLU A 321 1.16 19.30 -14.05
C GLU A 321 1.21 18.47 -12.76
N ALA A 322 1.39 17.16 -12.85
CA ALA A 322 1.54 16.28 -11.70
C ALA A 322 2.66 16.70 -10.75
N TYR A 323 3.71 17.33 -11.28
CA TYR A 323 4.85 17.85 -10.52
C TYR A 323 4.43 18.76 -9.36
N LYS A 324 3.43 19.61 -9.57
CA LYS A 324 2.96 20.61 -8.59
C LYS A 324 2.29 19.99 -7.35
N TYR A 325 1.67 18.82 -7.49
CA TYR A 325 0.92 18.17 -6.40
C TYR A 325 1.79 17.27 -5.53
N VAL A 326 2.95 16.85 -6.05
CA VAL A 326 3.86 15.93 -5.36
C VAL A 326 4.28 16.40 -3.96
N PRO A 327 4.72 17.65 -3.74
CA PRO A 327 5.15 18.11 -2.41
C PRO A 327 4.05 18.00 -1.34
N ILE A 328 2.81 18.35 -1.72
CA ILE A 328 1.65 18.29 -0.80
C ILE A 328 1.37 16.85 -0.38
N LEU A 329 1.40 15.92 -1.35
CA LEU A 329 1.19 14.49 -1.09
C LEU A 329 2.33 13.87 -0.26
N PHE A 330 3.57 14.33 -0.46
CA PHE A 330 4.69 13.92 0.38
C PHE A 330 4.54 14.40 1.82
N LEU A 331 4.09 15.64 2.02
CA LEU A 331 3.79 16.16 3.36
C LEU A 331 2.66 15.37 4.03
N ALA A 332 1.60 15.03 3.30
CA ALA A 332 0.55 14.15 3.78
C ALA A 332 1.10 12.78 4.22
N ASN A 333 2.00 12.20 3.44
CA ASN A 333 2.64 10.92 3.78
C ASN A 333 3.55 10.98 5.01
N ILE A 334 4.18 12.12 5.30
CA ILE A 334 4.92 12.33 6.57
C ILE A 334 3.97 12.19 7.76
N PHE A 335 2.78 12.81 7.71
CA PHE A 335 1.78 12.64 8.74
C PHE A 335 1.26 11.19 8.81
N SER A 336 1.09 10.52 7.67
CA SER A 336 0.72 9.10 7.62
C SER A 336 1.73 8.19 8.34
N VAL A 337 3.03 8.47 8.20
CA VAL A 337 4.09 7.78 8.96
C VAL A 337 3.89 7.98 10.47
N LEU A 338 3.64 9.20 10.91
CA LEU A 338 3.39 9.50 12.33
C LEU A 338 2.14 8.79 12.85
N ILE A 339 1.05 8.80 12.06
CA ILE A 339 -0.20 8.07 12.35
C ILE A 339 0.08 6.58 12.55
N GLY A 340 0.90 5.97 11.70
CA GLY A 340 1.24 4.56 11.79
C GLY A 340 2.13 4.23 12.99
N LEU A 341 3.12 5.07 13.27
CA LEU A 341 4.01 4.92 14.44
C LEU A 341 3.21 4.96 15.76
N ILE A 342 2.35 5.96 15.91
CA ILE A 342 1.49 6.12 17.09
C ILE A 342 0.39 5.04 17.10
N GLY A 343 -0.16 4.72 15.94
CA GLY A 343 -1.19 3.69 15.76
C GLY A 343 -0.78 2.33 16.30
N SER A 344 0.50 2.00 16.25
CA SER A 344 1.03 0.75 16.78
C SER A 344 0.90 0.64 18.30
N ILE A 345 0.85 1.76 19.03
CA ILE A 345 0.61 1.78 20.49
C ILE A 345 -0.83 1.32 20.78
N TYR A 346 -1.81 1.80 20.04
CA TYR A 346 -3.20 1.35 20.18
C TYR A 346 -3.35 -0.15 19.86
N VAL A 347 -2.69 -0.62 18.80
CA VAL A 347 -2.70 -2.06 18.45
C VAL A 347 -2.08 -2.90 19.56
N ALA A 348 -0.94 -2.47 20.12
CA ALA A 348 -0.28 -3.11 21.25
C ALA A 348 -1.19 -3.20 22.49
N LYS A 349 -2.00 -2.19 22.72
CA LYS A 349 -3.01 -2.14 23.79
C LYS A 349 -4.34 -2.81 23.44
N LYS A 350 -4.45 -3.45 22.26
CA LYS A 350 -5.67 -4.11 21.75
C LYS A 350 -6.86 -3.15 21.55
N MET A 351 -6.59 -1.86 21.33
CA MET A 351 -7.60 -0.80 21.17
C MET A 351 -7.97 -0.60 19.69
N THR A 352 -8.33 -1.67 18.99
CA THR A 352 -8.63 -1.64 17.56
C THR A 352 -9.85 -0.81 17.20
N LYS A 353 -10.83 -0.68 18.13
CA LYS A 353 -12.01 0.17 17.96
C LYS A 353 -11.64 1.65 17.85
N GLU A 354 -10.69 2.12 18.65
CA GLU A 354 -10.21 3.51 18.61
C GLU A 354 -9.45 3.80 17.31
N VAL A 355 -8.66 2.83 16.83
CA VAL A 355 -8.01 2.94 15.53
C VAL A 355 -9.05 3.10 14.42
N ALA A 356 -10.08 2.26 14.38
CA ALA A 356 -11.14 2.31 13.38
C ALA A 356 -11.94 3.63 13.45
N LYS A 357 -12.36 4.05 14.66
CA LYS A 357 -13.11 5.29 14.89
C LYS A 357 -12.36 6.52 14.41
N THR A 358 -11.08 6.64 14.79
CA THR A 358 -10.26 7.79 14.42
C THR A 358 -9.98 7.83 12.92
N THR A 359 -9.76 6.68 12.28
CA THR A 359 -9.57 6.59 10.83
C THR A 359 -10.86 6.96 10.07
N MET A 360 -12.04 6.56 10.58
CA MET A 360 -13.32 6.93 9.97
C MET A 360 -13.57 8.45 10.05
N ILE A 361 -13.25 9.10 11.16
CA ILE A 361 -13.34 10.55 11.28
C ILE A 361 -12.44 11.23 10.25
N ALA A 362 -11.20 10.78 10.09
CA ALA A 362 -10.28 11.31 9.08
C ALA A 362 -10.84 11.11 7.65
N ALA A 363 -11.49 9.97 7.37
CA ALA A 363 -12.13 9.72 6.09
C ALA A 363 -13.27 10.70 5.79
N ILE A 364 -14.10 11.00 6.79
CA ILE A 364 -15.19 11.98 6.65
C ILE A 364 -14.64 13.38 6.41
N ILE A 365 -13.59 13.78 7.14
CA ILE A 365 -12.93 15.07 6.95
C ILE A 365 -12.34 15.16 5.53
N ASN A 366 -11.63 14.13 5.08
CA ASN A 366 -11.06 14.07 3.73
C ASN A 366 -12.17 14.26 2.66
N LEU A 367 -13.22 13.45 2.69
CA LEU A 367 -14.35 13.56 1.77
C LEU A 367 -15.00 14.93 1.78
N THR A 368 -15.25 15.49 2.96
CA THR A 368 -15.91 16.78 3.10
C THR A 368 -15.10 17.90 2.47
N ILE A 369 -13.79 17.95 2.73
CA ILE A 369 -12.89 18.96 2.19
C ILE A 369 -12.76 18.78 0.67
N ASP A 370 -12.58 17.55 0.19
CA ASP A 370 -12.41 17.27 -1.22
C ASP A 370 -13.66 17.69 -2.02
N ILE A 371 -14.84 17.24 -1.61
CA ILE A 371 -16.10 17.62 -2.27
C ILE A 371 -16.34 19.15 -2.24
N ALA A 372 -16.02 19.81 -1.12
CA ALA A 372 -16.23 21.25 -0.98
C ALA A 372 -15.28 22.07 -1.88
N LEU A 373 -14.04 21.63 -2.05
CA LEU A 373 -13.00 22.41 -2.70
C LEU A 373 -12.70 21.99 -4.15
N ILE A 374 -13.13 20.80 -4.60
CA ILE A 374 -12.74 20.28 -5.92
C ILE A 374 -13.10 21.19 -7.09
N LYS A 375 -14.27 21.85 -7.03
CA LYS A 375 -14.72 22.81 -8.06
C LYS A 375 -14.02 24.18 -7.97
N VAL A 376 -13.39 24.51 -6.83
CA VAL A 376 -12.76 25.82 -6.57
C VAL A 376 -11.27 25.79 -6.92
N ILE A 377 -10.55 24.76 -6.44
CA ILE A 377 -9.09 24.67 -6.56
C ILE A 377 -8.62 23.45 -7.37
N GLY A 378 -9.56 22.76 -8.03
CA GLY A 378 -9.21 21.63 -8.90
C GLY A 378 -8.51 20.49 -8.16
N ILE A 379 -7.53 19.86 -8.79
CA ILE A 379 -6.78 18.70 -8.25
C ILE A 379 -6.11 19.01 -6.90
N TYR A 380 -5.79 20.27 -6.61
CA TYR A 380 -5.27 20.65 -5.30
C TYR A 380 -6.19 20.27 -4.15
N ALA A 381 -7.53 20.23 -4.37
CA ALA A 381 -8.48 19.85 -3.34
C ALA A 381 -8.20 18.45 -2.78
N ALA A 382 -7.96 17.48 -3.66
CA ALA A 382 -7.65 16.10 -3.27
C ALA A 382 -6.31 16.00 -2.50
N ALA A 383 -5.29 16.72 -2.94
CA ALA A 383 -4.00 16.71 -2.24
C ALA A 383 -4.09 17.39 -0.86
N ILE A 384 -4.84 18.52 -0.77
CA ILE A 384 -5.02 19.27 0.48
C ILE A 384 -5.96 18.54 1.43
N SER A 385 -7.05 17.92 0.96
CA SER A 385 -7.96 17.14 1.80
C SER A 385 -7.23 15.97 2.47
N THR A 386 -6.37 15.28 1.73
CA THR A 386 -5.51 14.21 2.24
C THR A 386 -4.52 14.74 3.28
N LEU A 387 -3.86 15.86 3.00
CA LEU A 387 -2.92 16.49 3.93
C LEU A 387 -3.62 16.90 5.24
N VAL A 388 -4.75 17.62 5.16
CA VAL A 388 -5.45 18.14 6.33
C VAL A 388 -6.02 16.98 7.17
N SER A 389 -6.62 15.98 6.53
CA SER A 389 -7.18 14.83 7.24
C SER A 389 -6.11 14.02 8.00
N TYR A 390 -4.94 13.80 7.37
CA TYR A 390 -3.82 13.11 8.02
C TYR A 390 -3.17 13.95 9.11
N MET A 391 -3.02 15.26 8.90
CA MET A 391 -2.49 16.17 9.92
C MET A 391 -3.39 16.16 11.16
N LEU A 392 -4.70 16.33 10.99
CA LEU A 392 -5.66 16.32 12.12
C LEU A 392 -5.68 14.96 12.83
N LEU A 393 -5.63 13.86 12.07
CA LEU A 393 -5.56 12.52 12.64
C LEU A 393 -4.27 12.30 13.45
N ALA A 394 -3.12 12.76 12.92
CA ALA A 394 -1.83 12.65 13.60
C ALA A 394 -1.83 13.44 14.91
N ILE A 395 -2.34 14.69 14.88
CA ILE A 395 -2.46 15.55 16.08
C ILE A 395 -3.39 14.91 17.11
N TYR A 396 -4.57 14.44 16.68
CA TYR A 396 -5.52 13.79 17.59
C TYR A 396 -4.89 12.56 18.25
N ARG A 397 -4.29 11.66 17.46
CA ARG A 397 -3.64 10.45 18.00
C ARG A 397 -2.46 10.77 18.91
N TYR A 398 -1.68 11.80 18.60
CA TYR A 398 -0.58 12.24 19.44
C TYR A 398 -1.07 12.73 20.83
N ILE A 399 -2.16 13.50 20.86
CA ILE A 399 -2.76 13.97 22.12
C ILE A 399 -3.37 12.81 22.91
N ASP A 400 -4.13 11.95 22.25
CA ASP A 400 -4.85 10.86 22.90
C ASP A 400 -3.91 9.76 23.43
N VAL A 401 -2.84 9.44 22.70
CA VAL A 401 -1.87 8.41 23.11
C VAL A 401 -1.13 8.76 24.40
N GLN A 402 -1.03 10.05 24.77
CA GLN A 402 -0.40 10.50 26.01
C GLN A 402 -1.05 9.91 27.26
N LYS A 403 -2.29 9.44 27.17
CA LYS A 403 -2.99 8.71 28.25
C LYS A 403 -2.39 7.33 28.53
N TYR A 404 -1.66 6.76 27.56
CA TYR A 404 -1.18 5.38 27.61
C TYR A 404 0.34 5.29 27.64
N VAL A 405 0.99 6.11 26.84
CA VAL A 405 2.44 6.24 26.71
C VAL A 405 2.77 7.71 26.52
N LYS A 406 3.64 8.26 27.37
CA LYS A 406 4.04 9.68 27.31
C LYS A 406 5.10 9.89 26.22
N VAL A 407 4.63 9.93 24.96
CA VAL A 407 5.51 10.15 23.81
C VAL A 407 5.96 11.61 23.77
N LYS A 408 7.27 11.84 23.85
CA LYS A 408 7.89 13.17 23.77
C LYS A 408 8.47 13.39 22.38
N ILE A 409 7.94 14.36 21.63
CA ILE A 409 8.51 14.83 20.37
C ILE A 409 9.11 16.22 20.63
N PRO A 410 10.45 16.42 20.52
CA PRO A 410 11.07 17.71 20.78
C PRO A 410 10.56 18.78 19.80
N ILE A 411 10.02 19.87 20.29
CA ILE A 411 9.50 20.99 19.46
C ILE A 411 10.59 21.49 18.51
N LYS A 412 11.84 21.57 18.97
CA LYS A 412 12.99 21.94 18.14
C LYS A 412 13.07 21.09 16.88
N ASN A 413 12.88 19.77 16.98
CA ASN A 413 12.93 18.87 15.82
C ASN A 413 11.78 19.14 14.84
N ILE A 414 10.57 19.38 15.37
CA ILE A 414 9.42 19.72 14.54
C ILE A 414 9.69 21.02 13.76
N VAL A 415 10.15 22.04 14.43
CA VAL A 415 10.44 23.37 13.82
C VAL A 415 11.54 23.23 12.76
N VAL A 416 12.67 22.59 13.10
CA VAL A 416 13.78 22.42 12.14
C VAL A 416 13.35 21.60 10.93
N ASN A 417 12.66 20.47 11.15
CA ASN A 417 12.13 19.64 10.08
C ASN A 417 11.17 20.42 9.16
N SER A 418 10.29 21.25 9.73
CA SER A 418 9.34 22.07 8.96
C SER A 418 10.04 23.14 8.14
N ILE A 419 11.02 23.84 8.70
CA ILE A 419 11.81 24.85 7.99
C ILE A 419 12.54 24.22 6.80
N ILE A 420 13.23 23.09 7.04
CA ILE A 420 13.95 22.38 5.98
C ILE A 420 12.99 21.89 4.89
N PHE A 421 11.85 21.31 5.28
CA PHE A 421 10.85 20.85 4.32
C PHE A 421 10.33 22.01 3.44
N ILE A 422 9.99 23.15 4.05
CA ILE A 422 9.53 24.34 3.32
C ILE A 422 10.63 24.83 2.36
N LEU A 423 11.89 24.91 2.83
CA LEU A 423 13.02 25.33 1.99
C LEU A 423 13.21 24.41 0.79
N VAL A 424 13.16 23.09 1.01
CA VAL A 424 13.26 22.08 -0.05
C VAL A 424 12.14 22.22 -1.06
N VAL A 425 10.88 22.45 -0.61
CA VAL A 425 9.73 22.65 -1.50
C VAL A 425 9.86 23.95 -2.29
N VAL A 426 10.31 25.02 -1.68
CA VAL A 426 10.53 26.31 -2.38
C VAL A 426 11.56 26.12 -3.49
N LEU A 427 12.72 25.52 -3.19
CA LEU A 427 13.76 25.24 -4.19
C LEU A 427 13.26 24.30 -5.29
N TYR A 428 12.47 23.29 -4.94
CA TYR A 428 11.83 22.36 -5.87
C TYR A 428 10.91 23.08 -6.87
N LEU A 429 10.09 24.01 -6.38
CA LEU A 429 9.11 24.73 -7.24
C LEU A 429 9.77 25.72 -8.22
N TYR A 430 10.93 26.30 -7.85
CA TYR A 430 11.70 27.17 -8.76
C TYR A 430 12.27 26.40 -9.97
N ASN A 431 12.47 25.09 -9.83
CA ASN A 431 12.92 24.15 -10.89
C ASN A 431 14.07 24.69 -11.77
N ASN A 432 15.09 25.29 -11.14
CA ASN A 432 16.32 25.73 -11.78
C ASN A 432 17.43 24.72 -11.46
N ILE A 433 18.25 24.36 -12.46
CA ILE A 433 19.28 23.30 -12.30
C ILE A 433 20.26 23.59 -11.17
N ALA A 434 20.72 24.84 -11.02
CA ALA A 434 21.62 25.24 -9.96
C ALA A 434 20.97 25.12 -8.58
N LEU A 435 19.71 25.58 -8.46
CA LEU A 435 18.93 25.46 -7.22
C LEU A 435 18.61 24.01 -6.89
N ASN A 436 18.34 23.16 -7.88
CA ASN A 436 18.11 21.74 -7.68
C ASN A 436 19.36 21.02 -7.13
N VAL A 437 20.55 21.37 -7.63
CA VAL A 437 21.83 20.86 -7.08
C VAL A 437 22.04 21.31 -5.63
N ILE A 438 21.80 22.61 -5.35
CA ILE A 438 21.88 23.14 -3.98
C ILE A 438 20.88 22.41 -3.06
N ASN A 439 19.65 22.19 -3.54
CA ASN A 439 18.63 21.45 -2.81
C ASN A 439 19.06 20.01 -2.46
N LEU A 440 19.65 19.32 -3.43
CA LEU A 440 20.17 17.97 -3.21
C LEU A 440 21.32 17.94 -2.18
N LEU A 441 22.27 18.85 -2.27
CA LEU A 441 23.37 18.96 -1.31
C LEU A 441 22.88 19.30 0.09
N LEU A 442 21.91 20.22 0.20
CA LEU A 442 21.26 20.55 1.47
C LEU A 442 20.57 19.34 2.11
N CYS A 443 19.84 18.56 1.32
CA CYS A 443 19.18 17.34 1.82
C CYS A 443 20.18 16.28 2.29
N ILE A 444 21.29 16.08 1.56
CA ILE A 444 22.35 15.14 1.95
C ILE A 444 22.99 15.59 3.27
N LEU A 445 23.37 16.86 3.37
CA LEU A 445 23.95 17.42 4.59
C LEU A 445 23.03 17.28 5.78
N TYR A 446 21.76 17.64 5.60
CA TYR A 446 20.74 17.51 6.63
C TYR A 446 20.54 16.06 7.08
N ALA A 447 20.46 15.11 6.14
CA ALA A 447 20.30 13.70 6.45
C ALA A 447 21.49 13.15 7.27
N ILE A 448 22.72 13.58 6.99
CA ILE A 448 23.91 13.19 7.74
C ILE A 448 23.87 13.76 9.16
N ILE A 449 23.50 15.03 9.32
CA ILE A 449 23.47 15.71 10.63
C ILE A 449 22.43 15.10 11.53
N VAL A 450 21.18 14.97 11.04
CA VAL A 450 20.03 14.52 11.86
C VAL A 450 20.12 13.05 12.21
N ASN A 451 20.65 12.20 11.32
CA ASN A 451 20.74 10.77 11.54
C ASN A 451 22.15 10.31 11.97
N LYS A 452 23.01 11.21 12.48
CA LYS A 452 24.38 10.90 12.86
C LYS A 452 24.48 9.69 13.81
N GLU A 453 23.61 9.64 14.81
CA GLU A 453 23.58 8.51 15.76
C GLU A 453 23.24 7.18 15.08
N LEU A 454 22.21 7.17 14.23
CA LEU A 454 21.82 5.97 13.47
C LEU A 454 22.95 5.51 12.55
N LEU A 455 23.64 6.43 11.90
CA LEU A 455 24.80 6.12 11.04
C LEU A 455 25.97 5.50 11.83
N ILE A 456 26.22 5.99 13.04
CA ILE A 456 27.26 5.42 13.94
C ILE A 456 26.85 4.02 14.40
N GLU A 457 25.59 3.82 14.82
CA GLU A 457 25.07 2.51 15.21
C GLU A 457 25.18 1.50 14.05
N PHE A 458 24.82 1.92 12.84
CA PHE A 458 24.91 1.08 11.64
C PHE A 458 26.35 0.67 11.30
N LYS A 459 27.31 1.61 11.39
CA LYS A 459 28.74 1.33 11.22
C LYS A 459 29.26 0.31 12.24
N LYS A 460 28.83 0.42 13.52
CA LYS A 460 29.19 -0.53 14.57
C LYS A 460 28.68 -1.95 14.30
N VAL A 461 27.44 -2.07 13.79
CA VAL A 461 26.81 -3.37 13.45
C VAL A 461 27.53 -4.04 12.29
N ILE A 462 27.84 -3.28 11.23
CA ILE A 462 28.61 -3.78 10.07
C ILE A 462 30.02 -4.18 10.48
N GLY A 463 30.71 -3.34 11.25
CA GLY A 463 32.07 -3.64 11.72
C GLY A 463 32.15 -4.90 12.59
N LYS A 464 31.12 -5.18 13.41
CA LYS A 464 31.04 -6.45 14.18
C LYS A 464 30.79 -7.67 13.27
N LYS A 465 29.96 -7.53 12.21
CA LYS A 465 29.73 -8.63 11.26
C LYS A 465 30.97 -8.95 10.42
N VAL A 466 31.73 -7.95 10.00
CA VAL A 466 32.97 -8.15 9.25
C VAL A 466 34.04 -8.81 10.12
N LYS A 467 34.14 -8.44 11.41
CA LYS A 467 35.08 -9.10 12.37
C LYS A 467 34.68 -10.55 12.71
N ASN A 468 33.46 -10.96 12.53
CA ASN A 468 33.00 -12.33 12.78
C ASN A 468 33.07 -13.24 11.52
N ILE A 469 33.45 -12.71 10.38
CA ILE A 469 33.61 -13.42 9.10
C ILE A 469 35.11 -13.67 8.80
N ASN A 470 35.99 -12.89 9.40
CA ASN A 470 37.45 -13.13 9.45
C ASN A 470 37.83 -13.85 10.76
#